data_4e54f999939cfa8162c60eb237f877a7
#
_entry.id   4e54f999939cfa8162c60eb237f877a7
#
_cell.length_a   1.000
_cell.length_b   1.000
_cell.length_c   1.000
_cell.angle_alpha   90.00
_cell.angle_beta   90.00
_cell.angle_gamma   90.00
#
_symmetry.space_group_name_H-M   'P 1'
#
loop_
_entity.id
_entity.type
_entity.pdbx_description
1 polymer ?
#
loop_
_entity_poly.entity_id
_entity_poly.type
_entity_poly.pdbx_seq_one_letter_code
_entity_poly.pdbx_strand_id
1 'polypeptide(L)'
;MTTAEDRHKWYVVRAITGQEKKVKHSITVELERDRKSDFVPEILIPTEKVYLIKNGKKAIKERNAFPGYILIHADLSDPEIMPLIKSVTGVVGFLGSKDQPVPLRPNELSRILGTADSLSDAEAMDEEHFLVGESVKVVDGPFNDFDGVIEEVNEEKRKLKVMVKIFGRRTPLELNYNQIQKL
;
A
#
# COMPACT_ATOMS: atom_id res chain seq x y z
N MET A 1 -34.35 -14.19 -8.33
CA MET A 1 -33.39 -15.25 -7.98
C MET A 1 -32.02 -14.61 -7.82
N THR A 2 -31.59 -14.45 -6.61
CA THR A 2 -30.26 -13.97 -6.29
C THR A 2 -29.28 -15.09 -6.60
N THR A 3 -28.41 -14.88 -7.57
CA THR A 3 -27.36 -15.84 -7.90
C THR A 3 -26.40 -15.99 -6.73
N ALA A 4 -25.76 -17.14 -6.59
CA ALA A 4 -24.83 -17.42 -5.49
C ALA A 4 -23.70 -16.38 -5.35
N GLU A 5 -23.44 -15.65 -6.44
CA GLU A 5 -22.46 -14.55 -6.49
C GLU A 5 -22.86 -13.32 -5.67
N ASP A 6 -24.17 -13.07 -5.51
CA ASP A 6 -24.70 -11.93 -4.75
C ASP A 6 -24.58 -12.06 -3.23
N ARG A 7 -24.24 -13.24 -2.72
CA ARG A 7 -24.10 -13.48 -1.28
C ARG A 7 -22.70 -13.17 -0.77
N HIS A 8 -21.70 -13.23 -1.64
CA HIS A 8 -20.35 -12.92 -1.29
C HIS A 8 -20.14 -11.40 -1.23
N LYS A 9 -19.67 -10.94 -0.10
CA LYS A 9 -19.33 -9.53 0.14
C LYS A 9 -17.92 -9.41 0.67
N TRP A 10 -17.34 -8.25 0.50
CA TRP A 10 -16.03 -7.95 1.02
C TRP A 10 -16.11 -7.45 2.46
N TYR A 11 -15.34 -8.07 3.33
CA TYR A 11 -15.22 -7.72 4.73
C TYR A 11 -13.76 -7.45 5.08
N VAL A 12 -13.55 -6.65 6.12
CA VAL A 12 -12.21 -6.39 6.65
C VAL A 12 -12.01 -7.19 7.92
N VAL A 13 -10.94 -7.97 7.94
CA VAL A 13 -10.49 -8.70 9.13
C VAL A 13 -9.27 -8.01 9.69
N ARG A 14 -9.31 -7.72 10.97
CA ARG A 14 -8.16 -7.20 11.70
C ARG A 14 -7.28 -8.35 12.17
N ALA A 15 -6.01 -8.25 11.88
CA ALA A 15 -4.98 -9.21 12.29
C ALA A 15 -3.85 -8.50 13.04
N ILE A 16 -3.00 -9.27 13.68
CA ILE A 16 -1.79 -8.74 14.31
C ILE A 16 -0.86 -8.20 13.22
N THR A 17 -0.44 -6.96 13.34
CA THR A 17 0.46 -6.30 12.39
C THR A 17 1.74 -7.10 12.21
N GLY A 18 2.10 -7.35 10.96
CA GLY A 18 3.26 -8.16 10.58
C GLY A 18 2.95 -9.64 10.39
N GLN A 19 1.77 -10.11 10.78
CA GLN A 19 1.34 -11.51 10.66
C GLN A 19 0.26 -11.75 9.61
N GLU A 20 -0.04 -10.77 8.79
CA GLU A 20 -1.15 -10.82 7.82
C GLU A 20 -1.03 -12.01 6.87
N LYS A 21 0.15 -12.28 6.33
CA LYS A 21 0.39 -13.40 5.43
C LYS A 21 0.19 -14.75 6.13
N LYS A 22 0.67 -14.85 7.36
CA LYS A 22 0.50 -16.06 8.19
C LYS A 22 -0.97 -16.28 8.52
N VAL A 23 -1.69 -15.24 8.89
CA VAL A 23 -3.12 -15.29 9.18
C VAL A 23 -3.91 -15.68 7.94
N LYS A 24 -3.62 -15.06 6.78
CA LYS A 24 -4.24 -15.45 5.51
C LYS A 24 -4.07 -16.95 5.22
N HIS A 25 -2.86 -17.46 5.36
CA HIS A 25 -2.56 -18.86 5.14
C HIS A 25 -3.34 -19.76 6.12
N SER A 26 -3.35 -19.39 7.40
CA SER A 26 -4.08 -20.16 8.43
C SER A 26 -5.58 -20.17 8.20
N ILE A 27 -6.18 -19.06 7.80
CA ILE A 27 -7.60 -19.01 7.44
C ILE A 27 -7.88 -19.94 6.25
N THR A 28 -7.06 -19.90 5.23
CA THR A 28 -7.21 -20.76 4.05
C THR A 28 -7.16 -22.25 4.44
N VAL A 29 -6.19 -22.63 5.25
CA VAL A 29 -6.03 -24.02 5.72
C VAL A 29 -7.25 -24.49 6.54
N GLU A 30 -7.74 -23.66 7.45
CA GLU A 30 -8.92 -24.00 8.26
C GLU A 30 -10.19 -24.15 7.40
N LEU A 31 -10.37 -23.27 6.41
CA LEU A 31 -11.48 -23.36 5.47
C LEU A 31 -11.42 -24.63 4.61
N GLU A 32 -10.24 -25.01 4.14
CA GLU A 32 -10.03 -26.23 3.37
C GLU A 32 -10.29 -27.47 4.24
N ARG A 33 -9.82 -27.47 5.48
CA ARG A 33 -10.02 -28.56 6.43
C ARG A 33 -11.51 -28.80 6.72
N ASP A 34 -12.28 -27.74 6.87
CA ASP A 34 -13.71 -27.83 7.17
C ASP A 34 -14.59 -27.87 5.90
N ARG A 35 -13.97 -27.93 4.72
CA ARG A 35 -14.64 -27.93 3.40
C ARG A 35 -15.53 -26.71 3.17
N LYS A 36 -15.10 -25.55 3.64
CA LYS A 36 -15.83 -24.28 3.57
C LYS A 36 -15.16 -23.25 2.67
N SER A 37 -14.22 -23.66 1.84
CA SER A 37 -13.49 -22.78 0.92
C SER A 37 -14.41 -22.04 -0.05
N ASP A 38 -15.53 -22.63 -0.44
CA ASP A 38 -16.51 -22.01 -1.33
C ASP A 38 -17.20 -20.77 -0.71
N PHE A 39 -17.27 -20.70 0.62
CA PHE A 39 -17.80 -19.54 1.32
C PHE A 39 -16.84 -18.36 1.38
N VAL A 40 -15.53 -18.61 1.19
CA VAL A 40 -14.49 -17.59 1.19
C VAL A 40 -13.56 -17.84 -0.01
N PRO A 41 -14.02 -17.53 -1.22
CA PRO A 41 -13.24 -17.80 -2.44
C PRO A 41 -11.97 -16.98 -2.56
N GLU A 42 -11.91 -15.84 -1.91
CA GLU A 42 -10.79 -14.92 -2.07
C GLU A 42 -10.41 -14.23 -0.75
N ILE A 43 -9.12 -14.16 -0.48
CA ILE A 43 -8.53 -13.44 0.64
C ILE A 43 -7.40 -12.59 0.11
N LEU A 44 -7.46 -11.28 0.32
CA LEU A 44 -6.48 -10.33 -0.15
C LEU A 44 -5.81 -9.59 1.01
N ILE A 45 -4.52 -9.39 0.88
CA ILE A 45 -3.78 -8.45 1.73
C ILE A 45 -3.51 -7.22 0.87
N PRO A 46 -4.06 -6.04 1.21
CA PRO A 46 -3.80 -4.84 0.43
C PRO A 46 -2.32 -4.46 0.56
N THR A 47 -1.61 -4.52 -0.55
CA THR A 47 -0.19 -4.19 -0.63
C THR A 47 0.03 -3.03 -1.59
N GLU A 48 1.04 -2.24 -1.30
CA GLU A 48 1.55 -1.21 -2.19
C GLU A 48 2.98 -1.52 -2.60
N LYS A 49 3.34 -1.11 -3.80
CA LYS A 49 4.72 -1.20 -4.27
C LYS A 49 5.46 0.09 -3.92
N VAL A 50 6.55 -0.06 -3.19
CA VAL A 50 7.44 1.06 -2.84
C VAL A 50 8.73 0.92 -3.62
N TYR A 51 9.13 1.98 -4.29
CA TYR A 51 10.40 2.03 -4.97
C TYR A 51 11.49 2.45 -3.99
N LEU A 52 12.51 1.62 -3.88
CA LEU A 52 13.69 1.89 -3.09
C LEU A 52 14.90 1.98 -4.01
N ILE A 53 15.80 2.90 -3.71
CA ILE A 53 17.11 2.91 -4.36
C ILE A 53 18.09 2.27 -3.40
N LYS A 54 18.62 1.12 -3.78
CA LYS A 54 19.65 0.41 -3.03
C LYS A 54 20.88 0.27 -3.93
N ASN A 55 22.02 0.80 -3.47
CA ASN A 55 23.28 0.79 -4.21
C ASN A 55 23.20 1.40 -5.64
N GLY A 56 22.41 2.47 -5.81
CA GLY A 56 22.22 3.12 -7.10
C GLY A 56 21.30 2.39 -8.08
N LYS A 57 20.67 1.27 -7.66
CA LYS A 57 19.73 0.49 -8.47
C LYS A 57 18.31 0.63 -7.92
N LYS A 58 17.34 0.77 -8.82
CA LYS A 58 15.92 0.71 -8.47
C LYS A 58 15.58 -0.70 -7.97
N ALA A 59 15.07 -0.78 -6.74
CA ALA A 59 14.47 -2.00 -6.21
C ALA A 59 13.00 -1.73 -5.90
N ILE A 60 12.14 -2.69 -6.24
CA ILE A 60 10.71 -2.64 -5.90
C ILE A 60 10.50 -3.50 -4.66
N LYS A 61 9.93 -2.90 -3.62
CA LYS A 61 9.53 -3.61 -2.41
C LYS A 61 8.03 -3.51 -2.23
N GLU A 62 7.39 -4.63 -1.99
CA GLU A 62 5.98 -4.65 -1.58
C GLU A 62 5.88 -4.49 -0.07
N ARG A 63 5.01 -3.59 0.36
CA ARG A 63 4.65 -3.45 1.78
C ARG A 63 3.14 -3.41 1.92
N ASN A 64 2.63 -3.70 3.10
CA ASN A 64 1.22 -3.60 3.36
C ASN A 64 0.77 -2.14 3.35
N ALA A 65 -0.19 -1.82 2.49
CA ALA A 65 -0.81 -0.49 2.44
C ALA A 65 -1.57 -0.18 3.74
N PHE A 66 -2.19 -1.21 4.31
CA PHE A 66 -2.95 -1.11 5.56
C PHE A 66 -2.48 -2.21 6.52
N PRO A 67 -1.41 -1.96 7.30
CA PRO A 67 -0.90 -2.95 8.24
C PRO A 67 -1.95 -3.42 9.25
N GLY A 68 -2.06 -4.72 9.44
CA GLY A 68 -3.04 -5.33 10.34
C GLY A 68 -4.43 -5.52 9.76
N TYR A 69 -4.62 -5.28 8.46
CA TYR A 69 -5.90 -5.46 7.78
C TYR A 69 -5.80 -6.51 6.66
N ILE A 70 -6.81 -7.36 6.59
CA ILE A 70 -6.96 -8.39 5.55
C ILE A 70 -8.36 -8.21 4.95
N LEU A 71 -8.45 -8.24 3.63
CA LEU A 71 -9.73 -8.23 2.92
C LEU A 71 -10.14 -9.67 2.63
N ILE A 72 -11.36 -10.01 2.98
CA ILE A 72 -11.96 -11.31 2.64
C ILE A 72 -13.22 -11.12 1.81
N HIS A 73 -13.33 -11.91 0.76
CA HIS A 73 -14.56 -12.05 -0.02
C HIS A 73 -15.29 -13.27 0.49
N ALA A 74 -16.37 -13.07 1.23
CA ALA A 74 -17.00 -14.12 2.00
C ALA A 74 -18.53 -14.08 1.94
N ASP A 75 -19.12 -15.26 1.97
CA ASP A 75 -20.54 -15.47 2.26
C ASP A 75 -20.67 -15.82 3.74
N LEU A 76 -21.17 -14.92 4.54
CA LEU A 76 -21.38 -15.09 5.97
C LEU A 76 -22.78 -15.64 6.31
N SER A 77 -23.53 -16.13 5.33
CA SER A 77 -24.84 -16.78 5.57
C SER A 77 -24.70 -18.07 6.37
N ASP A 78 -23.56 -18.75 6.25
CA ASP A 78 -23.24 -19.88 7.12
C ASP A 78 -22.77 -19.35 8.49
N PRO A 79 -23.47 -19.72 9.58
CA PRO A 79 -23.12 -19.22 10.92
C PRO A 79 -21.78 -19.74 11.46
N GLU A 80 -21.16 -20.71 10.82
CA GLU A 80 -19.88 -21.28 11.25
C GLU A 80 -18.67 -20.54 10.67
N ILE A 81 -18.84 -19.78 9.59
CA ILE A 81 -17.73 -19.09 8.91
C ILE A 81 -17.11 -18.01 9.80
N MET A 82 -17.92 -17.16 10.40
CA MET A 82 -17.45 -16.10 11.27
C MET A 82 -16.66 -16.62 12.48
N PRO A 83 -17.20 -17.58 13.27
CA PRO A 83 -16.46 -18.15 14.38
C PRO A 83 -15.17 -18.86 13.95
N LEU A 84 -15.17 -19.54 12.82
CA LEU A 84 -14.01 -20.21 12.27
C LEU A 84 -12.88 -19.21 11.98
N ILE A 85 -13.18 -18.14 11.30
CA ILE A 85 -12.19 -17.10 11.01
C ILE A 85 -11.68 -16.43 12.28
N LYS A 86 -12.57 -16.12 13.23
CA LYS A 86 -12.21 -15.54 14.52
C LYS A 86 -11.35 -16.47 15.39
N SER A 87 -11.46 -17.77 15.23
CA SER A 87 -10.68 -18.76 15.97
C SER A 87 -9.23 -18.87 15.50
N VAL A 88 -8.92 -18.37 14.32
CA VAL A 88 -7.56 -18.42 13.77
C VAL A 88 -6.61 -17.58 14.61
N THR A 89 -5.48 -18.14 14.95
CA THR A 89 -4.44 -17.44 15.71
C THR A 89 -3.91 -16.24 14.94
N GLY A 90 -3.93 -15.08 15.56
CA GLY A 90 -3.51 -13.81 14.96
C GLY A 90 -4.67 -12.96 14.44
N VAL A 91 -5.89 -13.49 14.38
CA VAL A 91 -7.09 -12.72 14.06
C VAL A 91 -7.57 -11.99 15.32
N VAL A 92 -7.72 -10.68 15.20
CA VAL A 92 -8.29 -9.82 16.25
C VAL A 92 -9.82 -9.80 16.16
N GLY A 93 -10.34 -9.75 14.95
CA GLY A 93 -11.78 -9.75 14.68
C GLY A 93 -12.15 -9.10 13.37
N PHE A 94 -13.44 -9.05 13.08
CA PHE A 94 -13.97 -8.32 11.93
C PHE A 94 -14.09 -6.84 12.24
N LEU A 95 -13.91 -6.01 11.23
CA LEU A 95 -14.22 -4.60 11.31
C LEU A 95 -15.76 -4.42 11.28
N GLY A 96 -16.27 -3.67 12.25
CA GLY A 96 -17.71 -3.45 12.45
C GLY A 96 -18.12 -3.67 13.89
N SER A 97 -19.41 -3.84 14.13
CA SER A 97 -19.91 -4.19 15.47
C SER A 97 -19.55 -5.64 15.83
N LYS A 98 -19.47 -5.91 17.12
CA LYS A 98 -19.02 -7.20 17.68
C LYS A 98 -19.69 -8.44 17.07
N ASP A 99 -20.96 -8.34 16.73
CA ASP A 99 -21.80 -9.45 16.27
C ASP A 99 -22.21 -9.34 14.82
N GLN A 100 -21.92 -8.20 14.18
CA GLN A 100 -22.26 -7.94 12.78
C GLN A 100 -21.12 -7.25 12.07
N PRO A 101 -20.33 -7.98 11.27
CA PRO A 101 -19.34 -7.38 10.43
C PRO A 101 -20.01 -6.52 9.35
N VAL A 102 -19.44 -5.34 9.11
CA VAL A 102 -19.94 -4.41 8.09
C VAL A 102 -19.24 -4.69 6.78
N PRO A 103 -19.96 -5.05 5.72
CA PRO A 103 -19.35 -5.26 4.42
C PRO A 103 -18.87 -3.94 3.82
N LEU A 104 -17.75 -4.01 3.10
CA LEU A 104 -17.25 -2.88 2.34
C LEU A 104 -18.20 -2.54 1.19
N ARG A 105 -18.44 -1.26 1.01
CA ARG A 105 -19.15 -0.77 -0.18
C ARG A 105 -18.24 -0.88 -1.40
N PRO A 106 -18.82 -1.06 -2.61
CA PRO A 106 -18.03 -1.13 -3.84
C PRO A 106 -17.05 0.05 -4.01
N ASN A 107 -17.47 1.26 -3.61
CA ASN A 107 -16.63 2.45 -3.66
C ASN A 107 -15.44 2.39 -2.68
N GLU A 108 -15.65 1.85 -1.49
CA GLU A 108 -14.59 1.67 -0.49
C GLU A 108 -13.60 0.60 -0.92
N LEU A 109 -14.11 -0.49 -1.47
CA LEU A 109 -13.28 -1.55 -2.03
C LEU A 109 -12.43 -1.05 -3.19
N SER A 110 -13.03 -0.32 -4.13
CA SER A 110 -12.32 0.28 -5.26
C SER A 110 -11.23 1.25 -4.80
N ARG A 111 -11.47 2.02 -3.76
CA ARG A 111 -10.45 2.90 -3.17
C ARG A 111 -9.29 2.10 -2.58
N ILE A 112 -9.57 1.06 -1.83
CA ILE A 112 -8.53 0.24 -1.20
C ILE A 112 -7.72 -0.53 -2.25
N LEU A 113 -8.38 -1.18 -3.18
CA LEU A 113 -7.75 -1.91 -4.27
C LEU A 113 -7.14 -0.95 -5.31
N GLY A 114 -7.84 0.13 -5.65
CA GLY A 114 -7.37 1.15 -6.56
C GLY A 114 -6.20 1.95 -5.98
N THR A 115 -6.15 2.18 -4.69
CA THR A 115 -4.97 2.74 -4.04
C THR A 115 -3.79 1.78 -4.12
N ALA A 116 -4.03 0.48 -3.96
CA ALA A 116 -2.99 -0.53 -4.15
C ALA A 116 -2.53 -0.65 -5.62
N ASP A 117 -3.47 -0.53 -6.57
CA ASP A 117 -3.17 -0.62 -8.01
C ASP A 117 -2.81 0.74 -8.63
N SER A 118 -3.43 1.83 -8.21
CA SER A 118 -3.13 3.17 -8.73
C SER A 118 -1.84 3.74 -8.16
N LEU A 119 -1.42 3.30 -6.98
CA LEU A 119 -0.06 3.54 -6.50
C LEU A 119 0.98 2.83 -7.36
N SER A 120 0.61 1.75 -8.06
CA SER A 120 1.53 1.12 -9.00
C SER A 120 1.59 1.82 -10.37
N ASP A 121 0.52 2.49 -10.80
CA ASP A 121 0.44 3.09 -12.13
C ASP A 121 0.38 4.62 -12.16
N ALA A 122 -0.25 5.26 -11.17
CA ALA A 122 -0.40 6.71 -11.15
C ALA A 122 0.66 7.41 -10.30
N GLU A 123 1.19 6.77 -9.26
CA GLU A 123 2.35 7.31 -8.55
C GLU A 123 3.66 7.05 -9.29
N ALA A 124 3.68 6.07 -10.20
CA ALA A 124 4.77 5.96 -11.17
C ALA A 124 4.78 7.14 -12.15
N MET A 125 3.69 7.90 -12.24
CA MET A 125 3.61 9.10 -13.07
C MET A 125 3.69 10.43 -12.30
N ASP A 126 3.38 10.45 -10.98
CA ASP A 126 3.32 11.68 -10.21
C ASP A 126 4.29 11.79 -9.02
N GLU A 127 4.83 10.68 -8.51
CA GLU A 127 6.04 10.78 -7.72
C GLU A 127 7.22 10.77 -8.69
N GLU A 128 7.68 11.94 -9.02
CA GLU A 128 8.97 12.13 -9.66
C GLU A 128 10.02 11.41 -8.80
N HIS A 129 10.30 10.16 -9.16
CA HIS A 129 11.39 9.43 -8.52
C HIS A 129 12.70 10.08 -8.92
N PHE A 130 13.25 10.82 -8.00
CA PHE A 130 14.54 11.46 -8.20
C PHE A 130 15.65 10.46 -7.96
N LEU A 131 16.59 10.42 -8.89
CA LEU A 131 17.77 9.58 -8.81
C LEU A 131 19.02 10.42 -8.54
N VAL A 132 19.94 9.84 -7.77
CA VAL A 132 21.26 10.46 -7.59
C VAL A 132 21.94 10.62 -8.95
N GLY A 133 22.41 11.83 -9.25
CA GLY A 133 23.01 12.18 -10.54
C GLY A 133 22.05 12.77 -11.57
N GLU A 134 20.75 12.83 -11.29
CA GLU A 134 19.79 13.51 -12.18
C GLU A 134 19.92 15.02 -12.12
N SER A 135 19.77 15.64 -13.28
CA SER A 135 19.70 17.10 -13.40
C SER A 135 18.28 17.57 -13.11
N VAL A 136 18.18 18.54 -12.22
CA VAL A 136 16.89 19.11 -11.80
C VAL A 136 16.97 20.62 -11.78
N LYS A 137 15.80 21.25 -11.87
CA LYS A 137 15.63 22.69 -11.74
C LYS A 137 14.89 23.01 -10.46
N VAL A 138 15.38 23.98 -9.72
CA VAL A 138 14.69 24.51 -8.55
C VAL A 138 13.54 25.41 -9.01
N VAL A 139 12.31 25.11 -8.58
CA VAL A 139 11.10 25.83 -9.01
C VAL A 139 10.45 26.67 -7.91
N ASP A 140 10.92 26.53 -6.69
CA ASP A 140 10.39 27.26 -5.54
C ASP A 140 11.50 27.67 -4.57
N GLY A 141 11.29 28.78 -3.86
CA GLY A 141 12.20 29.32 -2.87
C GLY A 141 13.19 30.34 -3.41
N PRO A 142 14.20 30.74 -2.60
CA PRO A 142 15.16 31.78 -2.97
C PRO A 142 16.11 31.39 -4.09
N PHE A 143 16.17 30.11 -4.44
CA PHE A 143 17.02 29.57 -5.51
C PHE A 143 16.22 29.14 -6.74
N ASN A 144 15.02 29.66 -6.90
CA ASN A 144 14.19 29.42 -8.08
C ASN A 144 14.98 29.72 -9.37
N ASP A 145 14.76 28.89 -10.40
CA ASP A 145 15.43 28.92 -11.71
C ASP A 145 16.90 28.48 -11.73
N PHE A 146 17.46 28.02 -10.64
CA PHE A 146 18.79 27.42 -10.65
C PHE A 146 18.73 25.93 -11.00
N ASP A 147 19.69 25.50 -11.80
CA ASP A 147 19.87 24.10 -12.15
C ASP A 147 20.83 23.42 -11.16
N GLY A 148 20.53 22.17 -10.83
CA GLY A 148 21.33 21.38 -9.92
C GLY A 148 21.36 19.92 -10.28
N VAL A 149 22.20 19.19 -9.56
CA VAL A 149 22.32 17.72 -9.68
C VAL A 149 22.06 17.11 -8.33
N ILE A 150 21.25 16.06 -8.30
CA ILE A 150 20.91 15.36 -7.07
C ILE A 150 22.12 14.58 -6.58
N GLU A 151 22.55 14.84 -5.35
CA GLU A 151 23.61 14.09 -4.67
C GLU A 151 23.07 13.01 -3.74
N GLU A 152 21.96 13.27 -3.08
CA GLU A 152 21.37 12.37 -2.10
C GLU A 152 19.86 12.47 -2.13
N VAL A 153 19.19 11.33 -2.00
CA VAL A 153 17.74 11.22 -1.92
C VAL A 153 17.36 10.66 -0.57
N ASN A 154 16.58 11.39 0.21
CA ASN A 154 16.01 10.92 1.46
C ASN A 154 14.49 10.73 1.30
N GLU A 155 14.11 9.51 0.99
CA GLU A 155 12.71 9.17 0.74
C GLU A 155 11.85 9.22 2.01
N GLU A 156 12.42 8.94 3.17
CA GLU A 156 11.68 8.96 4.44
C GLU A 156 11.21 10.37 4.80
N LYS A 157 12.06 11.35 4.57
CA LYS A 157 11.76 12.77 4.84
C LYS A 157 11.24 13.53 3.62
N ARG A 158 11.15 12.86 2.46
CA ARG A 158 10.82 13.48 1.16
C ARG A 158 11.68 14.70 0.86
N LYS A 159 12.95 14.59 1.12
CA LYS A 159 13.93 15.64 0.89
C LYS A 159 15.05 15.15 0.00
N LEU A 160 15.59 16.08 -0.76
CA LEU A 160 16.70 15.85 -1.67
C LEU A 160 17.84 16.81 -1.33
N LYS A 161 19.05 16.27 -1.40
CA LYS A 161 20.24 17.09 -1.38
C LYS A 161 20.67 17.33 -2.82
N VAL A 162 20.53 18.57 -3.26
CA VAL A 162 20.81 18.99 -4.62
C VAL A 162 22.05 19.88 -4.61
N MET A 163 23.00 19.54 -5.45
CA MET A 163 24.16 20.39 -5.69
C MET A 163 23.81 21.42 -6.76
N VAL A 164 23.64 22.65 -6.33
CA VAL A 164 23.29 23.77 -7.20
C VAL A 164 24.52 24.63 -7.45
N LYS A 165 24.72 25.06 -8.68
CA LYS A 165 25.79 25.96 -9.03
C LYS A 165 25.33 27.41 -8.84
N ILE A 166 25.76 28.04 -7.76
CA ILE A 166 25.43 29.44 -7.43
C ILE A 166 26.68 30.26 -7.56
N PHE A 167 26.67 31.29 -8.44
CA PHE A 167 27.81 32.17 -8.69
C PHE A 167 29.13 31.44 -9.00
N GLY A 168 29.05 30.34 -9.77
CA GLY A 168 30.20 29.55 -10.11
C GLY A 168 30.69 28.59 -9.02
N ARG A 169 30.03 28.56 -7.89
CA ARG A 169 30.34 27.64 -6.76
C ARG A 169 29.28 26.58 -6.61
N ARG A 170 29.70 25.35 -6.38
CA ARG A 170 28.81 24.24 -6.06
C ARG A 170 28.36 24.36 -4.61
N THR A 171 27.06 24.51 -4.40
CA THR A 171 26.45 24.67 -3.08
C THR A 171 25.43 23.57 -2.87
N PRO A 172 25.56 22.73 -1.82
CA PRO A 172 24.54 21.73 -1.48
C PRO A 172 23.33 22.41 -0.88
N LEU A 173 22.15 22.09 -1.40
CA LEU A 173 20.85 22.55 -0.89
C LEU A 173 19.98 21.34 -0.53
N GLU A 174 19.35 21.43 0.61
CA GLU A 174 18.32 20.45 1.02
C GLU A 174 16.96 21.02 0.60
N LEU A 175 16.29 20.31 -0.31
CA LEU A 175 15.02 20.75 -0.91
C LEU A 175 13.96 19.64 -0.79
N ASN A 176 12.71 20.06 -0.69
CA ASN A 176 11.57 19.13 -0.77
C ASN A 176 11.29 18.75 -2.23
N TYR A 177 10.63 17.63 -2.44
CA TYR A 177 10.28 17.13 -3.79
C TYR A 177 9.44 18.14 -4.60
N ASN A 178 8.58 18.90 -3.94
CA ASN A 178 7.75 19.91 -4.58
C ASN A 178 8.50 21.20 -4.97
N GLN A 179 9.75 21.34 -4.56
CA GLN A 179 10.58 22.52 -4.85
C GLN A 179 11.47 22.34 -6.07
N ILE A 180 11.48 21.17 -6.67
CA ILE A 180 12.32 20.83 -7.83
C ILE A 180 11.51 20.17 -8.92
N GLN A 181 11.98 20.33 -10.14
CA GLN A 181 11.42 19.73 -11.35
C GLN A 181 12.54 19.07 -12.14
N LYS A 182 12.27 17.92 -12.72
CA LYS A 182 13.20 17.26 -13.65
C LYS A 182 13.40 18.10 -14.91
N LEU A 183 14.60 18.16 -15.37
CA LEU A 183 14.97 18.77 -16.63
C LEU A 183 14.74 17.82 -17.81
#